data_c8ca3fb3452df2ea33bf78e0d37f5166
#
_entry.id   c8ca3fb3452df2ea33bf78e0d37f5166
#
_cell.length_a   1.000
_cell.length_b   1.000
_cell.length_c   1.000
_cell.angle_alpha   90.00
_cell.angle_beta   90.00
_cell.angle_gamma   90.00
#
_symmetry.space_group_name_H-M   'P 1'
#
loop_
_entity.id
_entity.type
_entity.pdbx_description
1 polymer ?
#
loop_
_entity_poly.entity_id
_entity_poly.type
_entity_poly.pdbx_seq_one_letter_code
_entity_poly.pdbx_strand_id
1 'polypeptide(L)'
;VISYDLGLPYTASNSGDFPVFPQGDEAAAARAAGDFLDKVLREGESVKLEEPRGMDILGGDSYRYSGVILLNGLPSPLTYSITVDAADNRVRSFHRTTAEDTFLGDVPSAAAAVRRDRAAKLLTDTLELKLEYVREAGGTSAVLRYLPVDTDTFYVDAATGALLNLTELEDQMGGWGAGGSADNTAAAESEDSGLSPAEQAGIAQMEGVRSSAFLDQSLRAEPVYGLTEYALSSAAYRLAEQEGKEDQVLCVLSYVRPGEEDSCSRTITVDARTGAVQEVFSYAPGMEEGETPALTQAEAQVKAETFLSALCGGRWSALTLYDGRDNTEDRRPYYTFTYVQQVGGIPFPENRYTVAIDSGDGSVYRLDYQYDEDVTFASSAGIVGETAALAA
;
A
#
# COMPACT_ATOMS: atom_id res chain seq x y z
N VAL A 1 4.63 -17.03 26.79
CA VAL A 1 3.90 -18.11 26.05
C VAL A 1 3.74 -19.30 26.98
N ILE A 2 2.50 -19.77 27.17
CA ILE A 2 2.24 -21.00 27.91
C ILE A 2 1.97 -22.09 26.85
N SER A 3 2.79 -23.13 26.87
CA SER A 3 2.63 -24.28 25.99
C SER A 3 2.65 -25.58 26.78
N TYR A 4 1.91 -26.56 26.32
CA TYR A 4 1.90 -27.93 26.80
C TYR A 4 2.05 -28.86 25.60
N ASP A 5 3.00 -29.80 25.71
CA ASP A 5 3.22 -30.82 24.69
C ASP A 5 3.44 -32.17 25.39
N LEU A 6 2.66 -33.17 25.02
CA LEU A 6 2.71 -34.49 25.65
C LEU A 6 3.82 -35.37 25.09
N GLY A 7 4.62 -34.91 24.12
CA GLY A 7 5.81 -35.60 23.60
C GLY A 7 5.66 -37.08 23.47
N LEU A 8 4.66 -37.57 22.72
CA LEU A 8 4.55 -39.02 22.47
C LEU A 8 5.64 -39.45 21.51
N PRO A 9 6.41 -40.51 21.83
CA PRO A 9 7.42 -41.01 20.90
C PRO A 9 6.74 -41.47 19.61
N TYR A 10 7.18 -40.90 18.48
CA TYR A 10 6.78 -41.36 17.16
C TYR A 10 7.31 -42.79 16.94
N THR A 11 6.46 -43.80 17.11
CA THR A 11 6.77 -45.18 16.73
C THR A 11 6.37 -45.38 15.28
N ALA A 12 7.29 -45.11 14.35
CA ALA A 12 7.18 -45.59 12.99
C ALA A 12 7.34 -47.13 13.01
N SER A 13 6.24 -47.88 13.03
CA SER A 13 6.27 -49.30 12.74
C SER A 13 6.36 -49.51 11.23
N ASN A 14 7.49 -49.99 10.76
CA ASN A 14 7.77 -50.35 9.37
C ASN A 14 7.22 -51.73 9.03
N SER A 15 6.02 -52.09 9.47
CA SER A 15 5.27 -53.28 9.08
C SER A 15 4.31 -52.87 7.97
N GLY A 16 4.38 -53.51 6.82
CA GLY A 16 3.67 -53.17 5.57
C GLY A 16 2.14 -53.25 5.60
N ASP A 17 1.52 -52.96 6.73
CA ASP A 17 0.10 -52.72 6.86
C ASP A 17 -0.18 -51.25 6.54
N PHE A 18 -1.11 -51.04 5.63
CA PHE A 18 -1.64 -49.68 5.37
C PHE A 18 -2.10 -49.07 6.68
N PRO A 19 -1.77 -47.80 6.98
CA PRO A 19 -2.22 -47.15 8.20
C PRO A 19 -3.74 -47.19 8.24
N VAL A 20 -4.30 -47.86 9.23
CA VAL A 20 -5.72 -47.74 9.56
C VAL A 20 -5.88 -46.36 10.17
N PHE A 21 -6.45 -45.44 9.42
CA PHE A 21 -6.77 -44.11 9.95
C PHE A 21 -7.76 -44.30 11.11
N PRO A 22 -7.46 -43.79 12.31
CA PRO A 22 -8.39 -43.85 13.42
C PRO A 22 -9.66 -43.14 12.98
N GLN A 23 -10.81 -43.79 13.11
CA GLN A 23 -12.10 -43.16 13.00
C GLN A 23 -12.31 -42.35 14.27
N GLY A 24 -11.84 -41.08 14.26
CA GLY A 24 -11.95 -40.22 15.41
C GLY A 24 -13.42 -39.82 15.67
N ASP A 25 -13.77 -39.65 16.92
CA ASP A 25 -15.04 -39.04 17.35
C ASP A 25 -14.80 -37.56 17.58
N GLU A 26 -15.13 -36.74 16.59
CA GLU A 26 -14.99 -35.27 16.64
C GLU A 26 -15.74 -34.67 17.84
N ALA A 27 -16.93 -35.16 18.14
CA ALA A 27 -17.70 -34.71 19.29
C ALA A 27 -17.03 -35.04 20.63
N ALA A 28 -16.36 -36.18 20.73
CA ALA A 28 -15.57 -36.55 21.91
C ALA A 28 -14.30 -35.68 22.00
N ALA A 29 -13.65 -35.43 20.88
CA ALA A 29 -12.46 -34.57 20.82
C ALA A 29 -12.82 -33.10 21.22
N ALA A 30 -13.95 -32.55 20.73
CA ALA A 30 -14.43 -31.25 21.10
C ALA A 30 -14.73 -31.16 22.61
N ARG A 31 -15.35 -32.17 23.19
CA ARG A 31 -15.54 -32.24 24.65
C ARG A 31 -14.23 -32.23 25.40
N ALA A 32 -13.28 -33.06 24.98
CA ALA A 32 -11.95 -33.12 25.61
C ALA A 32 -11.20 -31.79 25.52
N ALA A 33 -11.29 -31.11 24.39
CA ALA A 33 -10.75 -29.77 24.22
C ALA A 33 -11.42 -28.76 25.16
N GLY A 34 -12.76 -28.74 25.23
CA GLY A 34 -13.53 -27.91 26.14
C GLY A 34 -13.15 -28.15 27.61
N ASP A 35 -13.19 -29.39 28.07
CA ASP A 35 -12.82 -29.78 29.43
C ASP A 35 -11.38 -29.39 29.82
N PHE A 36 -10.48 -29.36 28.86
CA PHE A 36 -9.11 -28.90 29.06
C PHE A 36 -9.07 -27.38 29.17
N LEU A 37 -9.72 -26.68 28.23
CA LEU A 37 -9.78 -25.21 28.20
C LEU A 37 -10.38 -24.64 29.48
N ASP A 38 -11.45 -25.24 30.00
CA ASP A 38 -12.06 -24.86 31.28
C ASP A 38 -11.09 -24.90 32.47
N LYS A 39 -10.05 -25.71 32.39
CA LYS A 39 -9.04 -25.84 33.45
C LYS A 39 -7.87 -24.85 33.32
N VAL A 40 -7.58 -24.40 32.10
CA VAL A 40 -6.40 -23.58 31.81
C VAL A 40 -6.73 -22.10 31.55
N LEU A 41 -8.01 -21.79 31.31
CA LEU A 41 -8.46 -20.42 31.19
C LEU A 41 -8.47 -19.74 32.59
N ARG A 42 -8.15 -18.45 32.60
CA ARG A 42 -8.14 -17.62 33.79
C ARG A 42 -9.54 -17.07 34.07
N GLU A 43 -9.74 -16.54 35.26
CA GLU A 43 -10.98 -15.82 35.61
C GLU A 43 -11.23 -14.66 34.65
N GLY A 44 -12.44 -14.54 34.12
CA GLY A 44 -12.80 -13.55 33.10
C GLY A 44 -12.47 -13.94 31.67
N GLU A 45 -11.74 -15.04 31.45
CA GLU A 45 -11.47 -15.57 30.13
C GLU A 45 -12.53 -16.62 29.72
N SER A 46 -12.87 -16.62 28.45
CA SER A 46 -13.71 -17.66 27.85
C SER A 46 -13.33 -17.85 26.38
N VAL A 47 -13.74 -18.96 25.81
CA VAL A 47 -13.53 -19.27 24.40
C VAL A 47 -14.83 -19.76 23.78
N LYS A 48 -15.00 -19.53 22.49
CA LYS A 48 -15.99 -20.20 21.67
C LYS A 48 -15.27 -21.24 20.84
N LEU A 49 -15.49 -22.52 21.14
CA LEU A 49 -14.91 -23.60 20.37
C LEU A 49 -15.60 -23.59 19.00
N GLU A 50 -14.82 -23.38 17.95
CA GLU A 50 -15.28 -23.46 16.56
C GLU A 50 -15.09 -24.88 16.05
N GLU A 51 -15.70 -25.22 14.91
CA GLU A 51 -15.47 -26.50 14.24
C GLU A 51 -13.98 -26.67 13.95
N PRO A 52 -13.42 -27.89 14.16
CA PRO A 52 -12.01 -28.12 13.92
C PRO A 52 -11.70 -27.85 12.45
N ARG A 53 -10.61 -27.20 12.17
CA ARG A 53 -10.08 -27.12 10.79
C ARG A 53 -9.72 -28.54 10.39
N GLY A 54 -10.43 -29.05 9.39
CA GLY A 54 -10.58 -30.43 9.02
C GLY A 54 -9.33 -31.28 9.16
N MET A 55 -9.53 -32.57 9.45
CA MET A 55 -8.49 -33.57 9.31
C MET A 55 -7.90 -33.43 7.89
N ASP A 56 -6.61 -33.26 7.81
CA ASP A 56 -5.90 -33.29 6.54
C ASP A 56 -6.34 -34.55 5.79
N ILE A 57 -6.88 -34.42 4.58
CA ILE A 57 -7.42 -35.54 3.77
C ILE A 57 -6.39 -36.68 3.58
N LEU A 58 -5.13 -36.43 3.92
CA LEU A 58 -3.99 -37.33 3.82
C LEU A 58 -3.55 -38.01 5.14
N GLY A 59 -4.43 -38.07 6.16
CA GLY A 59 -4.18 -38.91 7.32
C GLY A 59 -3.81 -38.13 8.59
N GLY A 60 -4.47 -37.05 8.88
CA GLY A 60 -4.36 -36.39 10.18
C GLY A 60 -4.83 -37.33 11.32
N ASP A 61 -3.97 -37.50 12.30
CA ASP A 61 -4.22 -38.31 13.50
C ASP A 61 -4.75 -37.47 14.67
N SER A 62 -5.15 -36.22 14.40
CA SER A 62 -5.55 -35.25 15.42
C SER A 62 -6.54 -34.18 14.92
N TYR A 63 -7.36 -33.71 15.84
CA TYR A 63 -8.24 -32.56 15.67
C TYR A 63 -7.56 -31.31 16.20
N ARG A 64 -7.56 -30.23 15.40
CA ARG A 64 -7.01 -28.95 15.81
C ARG A 64 -8.09 -27.91 15.95
N TYR A 65 -8.22 -27.34 17.14
CA TYR A 65 -9.07 -26.20 17.43
C TYR A 65 -8.20 -24.97 17.67
N SER A 66 -8.59 -23.84 17.12
CA SER A 66 -7.90 -22.57 17.34
C SER A 66 -8.91 -21.43 17.32
N GLY A 67 -8.61 -20.36 18.02
CA GLY A 67 -9.50 -19.22 18.07
C GLY A 67 -8.97 -18.11 18.95
N VAL A 68 -9.88 -17.17 19.24
CA VAL A 68 -9.62 -16.00 20.08
C VAL A 68 -10.09 -16.28 21.49
N ILE A 69 -9.32 -15.85 22.50
CA ILE A 69 -9.75 -15.84 23.89
C ILE A 69 -10.62 -14.58 24.10
N LEU A 70 -11.80 -14.76 24.63
CA LEU A 70 -12.68 -13.67 25.01
C LEU A 70 -12.34 -13.20 26.43
N LEU A 71 -12.22 -11.89 26.61
CA LEU A 71 -12.06 -11.27 27.92
C LEU A 71 -13.36 -10.56 28.29
N ASN A 72 -13.95 -10.89 29.41
CA ASN A 72 -15.26 -10.40 29.83
C ASN A 72 -16.34 -10.55 28.74
N GLY A 73 -16.24 -11.62 27.92
CA GLY A 73 -17.17 -11.90 26.82
C GLY A 73 -16.87 -11.15 25.51
N LEU A 74 -15.84 -10.33 25.45
CA LEU A 74 -15.43 -9.60 24.25
C LEU A 74 -14.19 -10.23 23.58
N PRO A 75 -14.11 -10.25 22.24
CA PRO A 75 -12.91 -10.69 21.54
C PRO A 75 -11.68 -9.88 21.98
N SER A 76 -10.55 -10.55 22.14
CA SER A 76 -9.27 -9.94 22.49
C SER A 76 -8.18 -10.32 21.48
N PRO A 77 -7.01 -9.69 21.51
CA PRO A 77 -5.86 -10.11 20.71
C PRO A 77 -5.24 -11.42 21.19
N LEU A 78 -5.72 -11.99 22.29
CA LEU A 78 -5.22 -13.27 22.79
C LEU A 78 -5.78 -14.43 21.96
N THR A 79 -4.93 -15.35 21.58
CA THR A 79 -5.28 -16.51 20.77
C THR A 79 -4.95 -17.80 21.50
N TYR A 80 -5.62 -18.87 21.11
CA TYR A 80 -5.30 -20.22 21.54
C TYR A 80 -5.26 -21.21 20.37
N SER A 81 -4.53 -22.30 20.55
CA SER A 81 -4.55 -23.47 19.69
C SER A 81 -4.42 -24.72 20.54
N ILE A 82 -5.31 -25.69 20.33
CA ILE A 82 -5.32 -26.97 21.04
C ILE A 82 -5.42 -28.11 20.03
N THR A 83 -4.60 -29.13 20.20
CA THR A 83 -4.60 -30.31 19.35
C THR A 83 -4.98 -31.54 20.19
N VAL A 84 -5.99 -32.28 19.72
CA VAL A 84 -6.53 -33.50 20.38
C VAL A 84 -6.27 -34.69 19.49
N ASP A 85 -5.74 -35.75 20.05
CA ASP A 85 -5.52 -37.02 19.39
C ASP A 85 -6.85 -37.65 18.92
N ALA A 86 -6.92 -38.08 17.66
CA ALA A 86 -8.13 -38.68 17.10
C ALA A 86 -8.38 -40.14 17.57
N ALA A 87 -7.36 -40.83 18.06
CA ALA A 87 -7.50 -42.24 18.47
C ALA A 87 -8.03 -42.36 19.89
N ASP A 88 -7.60 -41.52 20.84
CA ASP A 88 -7.92 -41.62 22.26
C ASP A 88 -8.54 -40.36 22.86
N ASN A 89 -8.76 -39.33 22.07
CA ASN A 89 -9.31 -38.03 22.43
C ASN A 89 -8.51 -37.33 23.55
N ARG A 90 -7.19 -37.54 23.64
CA ARG A 90 -6.33 -36.83 24.58
C ARG A 90 -5.79 -35.54 23.97
N VAL A 91 -5.65 -34.53 24.81
CA VAL A 91 -4.97 -33.30 24.41
C VAL A 91 -3.48 -33.56 24.22
N ARG A 92 -2.98 -33.37 22.98
CA ARG A 92 -1.56 -33.51 22.62
C ARG A 92 -0.77 -32.26 22.90
N SER A 93 -1.29 -31.13 22.48
CA SER A 93 -0.64 -29.84 22.66
C SER A 93 -1.63 -28.69 22.89
N PHE A 94 -1.18 -27.71 23.61
CA PHE A 94 -1.92 -26.46 23.84
C PHE A 94 -0.95 -25.28 23.82
N HIS A 95 -1.33 -24.25 23.09
CA HIS A 95 -0.60 -22.99 23.03
C HIS A 95 -1.58 -21.85 23.22
N ARG A 96 -1.18 -20.83 23.95
CA ARG A 96 -1.93 -19.57 24.07
C ARG A 96 -1.00 -18.38 24.17
N THR A 97 -1.48 -17.23 23.71
CA THR A 97 -0.88 -15.95 24.04
C THR A 97 -1.33 -15.50 25.43
N THR A 98 -0.52 -14.69 26.11
CA THR A 98 -0.86 -14.11 27.41
C THR A 98 -0.99 -12.60 27.30
N ALA A 99 -1.60 -11.96 28.31
CA ALA A 99 -1.74 -10.51 28.35
C ALA A 99 -0.39 -9.78 28.38
N GLU A 100 0.61 -10.40 29.00
CA GLU A 100 1.97 -9.88 29.06
C GLU A 100 2.65 -9.88 27.67
N ASP A 101 2.37 -10.90 26.84
CA ASP A 101 2.91 -11.00 25.49
C ASP A 101 2.32 -9.95 24.52
N THR A 102 1.13 -9.41 24.84
CA THR A 102 0.41 -8.45 24.01
C THR A 102 0.36 -7.06 24.62
N PHE A 103 1.04 -6.85 25.75
CA PHE A 103 1.00 -5.59 26.53
C PHE A 103 -0.42 -5.12 26.85
N LEU A 104 -1.33 -6.05 27.06
CA LEU A 104 -2.73 -5.77 27.34
C LEU A 104 -2.86 -5.25 28.77
N GLY A 105 -3.39 -4.04 28.93
CA GLY A 105 -3.73 -3.46 30.22
C GLY A 105 -5.03 -4.02 30.82
N ASP A 106 -5.59 -3.32 31.80
CA ASP A 106 -6.88 -3.67 32.38
C ASP A 106 -8.00 -3.64 31.34
N VAL A 107 -8.76 -4.73 31.22
CA VAL A 107 -9.87 -4.84 30.26
C VAL A 107 -11.15 -4.41 30.94
N PRO A 108 -11.80 -3.32 30.47
CA PRO A 108 -13.04 -2.85 31.07
C PRO A 108 -14.21 -3.82 30.84
N SER A 109 -15.24 -3.71 31.68
CA SER A 109 -16.45 -4.50 31.54
C SER A 109 -17.29 -4.04 30.33
N ALA A 110 -17.73 -4.97 29.51
CA ALA A 110 -18.65 -4.69 28.40
C ALA A 110 -19.99 -4.07 28.84
N ALA A 111 -20.40 -4.27 30.09
CA ALA A 111 -21.66 -3.73 30.61
C ALA A 111 -21.69 -2.20 30.72
N ALA A 112 -20.52 -1.57 30.81
CA ALA A 112 -20.37 -0.11 30.85
C ALA A 112 -20.14 0.50 29.45
N ALA A 113 -20.10 -0.30 28.41
CA ALA A 113 -19.76 0.15 27.06
C ALA A 113 -20.84 1.08 26.48
N VAL A 114 -20.39 2.05 25.72
CA VAL A 114 -21.24 2.90 24.88
C VAL A 114 -22.08 2.02 23.94
N ARG A 115 -23.35 2.31 23.83
CA ARG A 115 -24.27 1.54 22.97
C ARG A 115 -23.85 1.68 21.50
N ARG A 116 -24.02 0.58 20.75
CA ARG A 116 -23.64 0.48 19.33
C ARG A 116 -24.27 1.59 18.48
N ASP A 117 -25.55 1.92 18.70
CA ASP A 117 -26.27 2.98 17.99
C ASP A 117 -25.63 4.35 18.21
N ARG A 118 -25.19 4.63 19.44
CA ARG A 118 -24.50 5.87 19.78
C ARG A 118 -23.09 5.91 19.17
N ALA A 119 -22.34 4.81 19.21
CA ALA A 119 -21.01 4.72 18.61
C ALA A 119 -21.10 4.87 17.09
N ALA A 120 -22.07 4.20 16.45
CA ALA A 120 -22.30 4.34 15.01
C ALA A 120 -22.61 5.80 14.63
N LYS A 121 -23.46 6.48 15.43
CA LYS A 121 -23.77 7.90 15.18
C LYS A 121 -22.55 8.79 15.31
N LEU A 122 -21.68 8.57 16.30
CA LEU A 122 -20.44 9.34 16.46
C LEU A 122 -19.52 9.20 15.23
N LEU A 123 -19.36 7.97 14.72
CA LEU A 123 -18.59 7.73 13.50
C LEU A 123 -19.23 8.40 12.27
N THR A 124 -20.56 8.28 12.11
CA THR A 124 -21.28 8.89 11.00
C THR A 124 -21.23 10.43 11.05
N ASP A 125 -21.34 11.02 12.25
CA ASP A 125 -21.29 12.47 12.42
C ASP A 125 -19.87 13.05 12.13
N THR A 126 -18.83 12.21 12.19
CA THR A 126 -17.45 12.60 11.89
C THR A 126 -17.08 12.35 10.42
N LEU A 127 -17.79 11.43 9.76
CA LEU A 127 -17.51 11.01 8.41
C LEU A 127 -17.92 12.11 7.42
N GLU A 128 -16.93 12.71 6.76
CA GLU A 128 -17.13 13.58 5.61
C GLU A 128 -16.99 12.76 4.32
N LEU A 129 -17.89 12.95 3.37
CA LEU A 129 -17.88 12.27 2.09
C LEU A 129 -17.48 13.22 0.96
N LYS A 130 -16.72 12.70 0.01
CA LYS A 130 -16.44 13.35 -1.27
C LYS A 130 -16.99 12.50 -2.41
N LEU A 131 -17.52 13.17 -3.42
CA LEU A 131 -18.02 12.52 -4.63
C LEU A 131 -16.91 12.45 -5.66
N GLU A 132 -16.60 11.26 -6.13
CA GLU A 132 -15.55 11.03 -7.13
C GLU A 132 -15.98 10.02 -8.17
N TYR A 133 -15.32 10.07 -9.32
CA TYR A 133 -15.33 8.98 -10.27
C TYR A 133 -14.33 7.91 -9.83
N VAL A 134 -14.75 6.67 -9.87
CA VAL A 134 -13.94 5.49 -9.55
C VAL A 134 -14.07 4.49 -10.70
N ARG A 135 -12.95 3.98 -11.19
CA ARG A 135 -12.93 2.97 -12.26
C ARG A 135 -13.51 1.65 -11.77
N GLU A 136 -14.29 1.00 -12.60
CA GLU A 136 -14.72 -0.37 -12.35
C GLU A 136 -13.57 -1.35 -12.59
N ALA A 137 -13.41 -2.32 -11.70
CA ALA A 137 -12.31 -3.27 -11.75
C ALA A 137 -12.21 -3.98 -13.12
N GLY A 138 -11.06 -3.85 -13.78
CA GLY A 138 -10.77 -4.48 -15.07
C GLY A 138 -11.47 -3.83 -16.28
N GLY A 139 -12.12 -2.66 -16.10
CA GLY A 139 -12.84 -1.96 -17.16
C GLY A 139 -12.25 -0.60 -17.53
N THR A 140 -12.79 0.00 -18.57
CA THR A 140 -12.52 1.38 -19.01
C THR A 140 -13.62 2.35 -18.57
N SER A 141 -14.62 1.89 -17.80
CA SER A 141 -15.70 2.74 -17.30
C SER A 141 -15.43 3.22 -15.88
N ALA A 142 -15.75 4.49 -15.63
CA ALA A 142 -15.70 5.11 -14.32
C ALA A 142 -17.12 5.46 -13.86
N VAL A 143 -17.45 5.06 -12.63
CA VAL A 143 -18.75 5.29 -11.99
C VAL A 143 -18.59 6.25 -10.81
N LEU A 144 -19.68 6.93 -10.45
CA LEU A 144 -19.70 7.87 -9.35
C LEU A 144 -19.86 7.15 -8.01
N ARG A 145 -19.01 7.51 -7.06
CA ARG A 145 -19.07 6.99 -5.69
C ARG A 145 -18.83 8.10 -4.68
N TYR A 146 -19.52 8.00 -3.56
CA TYR A 146 -19.15 8.73 -2.37
C TYR A 146 -18.08 7.95 -1.61
N LEU A 147 -16.97 8.62 -1.34
CA LEU A 147 -15.83 8.06 -0.59
C LEU A 147 -15.59 8.93 0.65
N PRO A 148 -15.07 8.38 1.75
CA PRO A 148 -14.60 9.19 2.86
C PRO A 148 -13.54 10.21 2.40
N VAL A 149 -13.63 11.43 2.90
CA VAL A 149 -12.60 12.46 2.67
C VAL A 149 -11.32 12.04 3.36
N ASP A 150 -11.46 11.57 4.59
CA ASP A 150 -10.38 11.06 5.40
C ASP A 150 -10.31 9.53 5.28
N THR A 151 -9.12 9.01 5.01
CA THR A 151 -8.84 7.56 4.95
C THR A 151 -8.29 7.02 6.27
N ASP A 152 -8.21 7.86 7.30
CA ASP A 152 -7.77 7.48 8.62
C ASP A 152 -8.70 6.43 9.25
N THR A 153 -8.13 5.61 10.11
CA THR A 153 -8.86 4.58 10.82
C THR A 153 -9.39 5.14 12.14
N PHE A 154 -10.70 5.30 12.23
CA PHE A 154 -11.36 5.79 13.44
C PHE A 154 -11.97 4.67 14.26
N TYR A 155 -11.83 4.80 15.58
CA TYR A 155 -12.51 3.96 16.56
C TYR A 155 -13.27 4.81 17.56
N VAL A 156 -14.31 4.24 18.15
CA VAL A 156 -14.97 4.82 19.30
C VAL A 156 -14.54 4.05 20.53
N ASP A 157 -13.90 4.73 21.48
CA ASP A 157 -13.61 4.15 22.78
C ASP A 157 -14.93 3.74 23.46
N ALA A 158 -15.10 2.45 23.67
CA ALA A 158 -16.34 1.91 24.19
C ALA A 158 -16.63 2.30 25.65
N ALA A 159 -15.62 2.69 26.42
CA ALA A 159 -15.76 3.10 27.82
C ALA A 159 -16.14 4.59 27.95
N THR A 160 -15.50 5.45 27.15
CA THR A 160 -15.65 6.91 27.25
C THR A 160 -16.58 7.50 26.20
N GLY A 161 -16.72 6.85 25.05
CA GLY A 161 -17.37 7.38 23.87
C GLY A 161 -16.51 8.40 23.11
N ALA A 162 -15.20 8.48 23.39
CA ALA A 162 -14.30 9.33 22.66
C ALA A 162 -14.01 8.73 21.27
N LEU A 163 -13.91 9.60 20.27
CA LEU A 163 -13.41 9.21 18.96
C LEU A 163 -11.88 9.15 19.02
N LEU A 164 -11.31 8.07 18.53
CA LEU A 164 -9.87 7.83 18.47
C LEU A 164 -9.46 7.70 17.01
N ASN A 165 -8.47 8.48 16.58
CA ASN A 165 -7.81 8.33 15.29
C ASN A 165 -6.58 7.41 15.49
N LEU A 166 -6.67 6.19 14.96
CA LEU A 166 -5.58 5.21 15.09
C LEU A 166 -4.38 5.56 14.22
N THR A 167 -4.60 6.17 13.07
CA THR A 167 -3.52 6.58 12.17
C THR A 167 -2.61 7.58 12.87
N GLU A 168 -3.18 8.60 13.54
CA GLU A 168 -2.39 9.55 14.35
C GLU A 168 -1.69 8.89 15.55
N LEU A 169 -2.34 7.90 16.18
CA LEU A 169 -1.75 7.17 17.29
C LEU A 169 -0.57 6.30 16.87
N GLU A 170 -0.65 5.64 15.71
CA GLU A 170 0.43 4.84 15.14
C GLU A 170 1.61 5.71 14.71
N ASP A 171 1.37 6.88 14.13
CA ASP A 171 2.41 7.85 13.77
C ASP A 171 3.16 8.38 15.01
N GLN A 172 2.45 8.64 16.10
CA GLN A 172 3.05 9.07 17.38
C GLN A 172 3.89 7.96 18.05
N MET A 173 3.56 6.69 17.79
CA MET A 173 4.30 5.54 18.33
C MET A 173 5.53 5.15 17.50
N GLY A 174 5.83 5.86 16.42
CA GLY A 174 6.94 5.58 15.50
C GLY A 174 6.66 4.40 14.60
N GLY A 175 6.03 4.65 13.47
CA GLY A 175 5.66 3.62 12.50
C GLY A 175 6.85 2.76 12.07
N TRP A 176 6.68 1.45 12.16
CA TRP A 176 7.62 0.48 11.64
C TRP A 176 7.54 0.49 10.11
N GLY A 177 8.50 1.15 9.47
CA GLY A 177 8.60 1.21 8.03
C GLY A 177 8.82 -0.18 7.43
N ALA A 178 7.88 -0.64 6.63
CA ALA A 178 8.07 -1.79 5.76
C ALA A 178 8.99 -1.39 4.60
N GLY A 179 10.27 -1.75 4.70
CA GLY A 179 11.23 -1.60 3.62
C GLY A 179 10.92 -2.60 2.51
N GLY A 180 10.43 -2.11 1.38
CA GLY A 180 10.35 -2.88 0.15
C GLY A 180 11.72 -2.95 -0.51
N SER A 181 12.32 -4.13 -0.57
CA SER A 181 13.53 -4.38 -1.36
C SER A 181 13.15 -4.60 -2.82
N ALA A 182 13.69 -3.76 -3.71
CA ALA A 182 13.64 -3.99 -5.14
C ALA A 182 14.80 -4.92 -5.53
N ASP A 183 14.45 -6.09 -6.04
CA ASP A 183 15.42 -7.02 -6.62
C ASP A 183 15.91 -6.51 -7.98
N ASN A 184 17.21 -6.29 -8.06
CA ASN A 184 17.89 -5.91 -9.29
C ASN A 184 18.55 -7.18 -9.87
N THR A 185 17.93 -7.80 -10.87
CA THR A 185 18.53 -8.91 -11.60
C THR A 185 19.34 -8.39 -12.78
N ALA A 186 20.65 -8.54 -12.68
CA ALA A 186 21.59 -8.28 -13.77
C ALA A 186 21.49 -9.41 -14.81
N ALA A 187 21.36 -9.03 -16.08
CA ALA A 187 21.42 -9.94 -17.21
C ALA A 187 22.89 -10.24 -17.60
N ALA A 188 23.17 -11.53 -17.81
CA ALA A 188 24.46 -12.01 -18.24
C ALA A 188 24.64 -11.84 -19.76
N GLU A 189 25.83 -11.42 -20.16
CA GLU A 189 26.30 -11.34 -21.55
C GLU A 189 26.48 -12.76 -22.12
N SER A 190 26.05 -12.99 -23.35
CA SER A 190 26.47 -14.12 -24.17
C SER A 190 26.87 -13.62 -25.53
N GLU A 191 28.14 -13.94 -25.93
CA GLU A 191 28.69 -13.67 -27.24
C GLU A 191 28.16 -14.67 -28.28
N ASP A 192 27.98 -14.16 -29.49
CA ASP A 192 28.29 -14.64 -30.83
C ASP A 192 27.15 -14.90 -31.82
N SER A 193 27.36 -14.26 -32.97
CA SER A 193 27.04 -14.60 -34.37
C SER A 193 25.59 -14.50 -34.83
N GLY A 194 25.30 -13.37 -35.49
CA GLY A 194 24.17 -13.19 -36.38
C GLY A 194 22.91 -12.76 -35.69
N LEU A 195 22.40 -11.56 -36.06
CA LEU A 195 21.20 -11.00 -35.45
C LEU A 195 20.04 -12.01 -35.45
N SER A 196 19.59 -12.38 -34.26
CA SER A 196 18.38 -13.19 -34.07
C SER A 196 17.13 -12.43 -34.52
N PRO A 197 16.00 -13.08 -34.81
CA PRO A 197 14.74 -12.40 -35.11
C PRO A 197 14.33 -11.39 -34.01
N ALA A 198 14.69 -11.64 -32.74
CA ALA A 198 14.45 -10.74 -31.63
C ALA A 198 15.32 -9.47 -31.71
N GLU A 199 16.58 -9.61 -32.10
CA GLU A 199 17.48 -8.46 -32.31
C GLU A 199 17.10 -7.64 -33.54
N GLN A 200 16.61 -8.28 -34.62
CA GLN A 200 16.07 -7.58 -35.77
C GLN A 200 14.80 -6.81 -35.42
N ALA A 201 13.91 -7.39 -34.60
CA ALA A 201 12.74 -6.71 -34.07
C ALA A 201 13.16 -5.53 -33.16
N GLY A 202 14.17 -5.71 -32.30
CA GLY A 202 14.73 -4.66 -31.46
C GLY A 202 15.30 -3.49 -32.28
N ILE A 203 15.98 -3.77 -33.39
CA ILE A 203 16.51 -2.72 -34.30
C ILE A 203 15.35 -1.95 -34.96
N ALA A 204 14.28 -2.63 -35.37
CA ALA A 204 13.10 -1.98 -35.95
C ALA A 204 12.40 -1.08 -34.91
N GLN A 205 12.39 -1.47 -33.66
CA GLN A 205 11.86 -0.65 -32.57
C GLN A 205 12.67 0.62 -32.28
N MET A 206 13.95 0.64 -32.64
CA MET A 206 14.83 1.81 -32.48
C MET A 206 14.66 2.87 -33.60
N GLU A 207 13.78 2.63 -34.58
CA GLU A 207 13.50 3.62 -35.62
C GLU A 207 12.86 4.89 -35.00
N GLY A 208 13.42 6.06 -35.34
CA GLY A 208 12.96 7.35 -34.80
C GLY A 208 13.40 7.67 -33.38
N VAL A 209 14.16 6.79 -32.72
CA VAL A 209 14.71 7.03 -31.38
C VAL A 209 15.80 8.09 -31.43
N ARG A 210 15.67 9.11 -30.56
CA ARG A 210 16.65 10.18 -30.42
C ARG A 210 17.85 9.71 -29.57
N SER A 211 19.03 10.24 -29.87
CA SER A 211 20.22 9.93 -29.07
C SER A 211 20.12 10.53 -27.66
N SER A 212 20.76 9.88 -26.70
CA SER A 212 20.85 10.38 -25.32
C SER A 212 21.47 11.76 -25.21
N ALA A 213 22.46 12.08 -26.06
CA ALA A 213 23.07 13.39 -26.13
C ALA A 213 22.08 14.48 -26.59
N PHE A 214 21.21 14.18 -27.55
CA PHE A 214 20.13 15.08 -27.97
C PHE A 214 19.10 15.29 -26.86
N LEU A 215 18.69 14.22 -26.20
CA LEU A 215 17.72 14.27 -25.09
C LEU A 215 18.31 15.04 -23.91
N ASP A 216 19.56 14.80 -23.52
CA ASP A 216 20.25 15.57 -22.47
C ASP A 216 20.30 17.06 -22.80
N GLN A 217 20.69 17.41 -24.04
CA GLN A 217 20.72 18.80 -24.48
C GLN A 217 19.32 19.45 -24.40
N SER A 218 18.27 18.73 -24.78
CA SER A 218 16.90 19.22 -24.72
C SER A 218 16.44 19.48 -23.29
N LEU A 219 16.74 18.56 -22.36
CA LEU A 219 16.41 18.71 -20.95
C LEU A 219 17.18 19.87 -20.29
N ARG A 220 18.45 20.05 -20.64
CA ARG A 220 19.26 21.20 -20.14
C ARG A 220 18.81 22.55 -20.65
N ALA A 221 18.15 22.59 -21.81
CA ALA A 221 17.57 23.81 -22.34
C ALA A 221 16.38 24.33 -21.52
N GLU A 222 15.75 23.47 -20.70
CA GLU A 222 14.62 23.78 -19.85
C GLU A 222 15.05 23.96 -18.39
N PRO A 223 15.14 25.20 -17.87
CA PRO A 223 15.62 25.46 -16.50
C PRO A 223 14.84 24.76 -15.40
N VAL A 224 13.57 24.41 -15.68
CA VAL A 224 12.66 23.76 -14.73
C VAL A 224 13.19 22.40 -14.23
N TYR A 225 14.06 21.73 -14.98
CA TYR A 225 14.65 20.48 -14.55
C TYR A 225 15.89 20.66 -13.65
N GLY A 226 16.36 21.89 -13.41
CA GLY A 226 17.44 22.19 -12.46
C GLY A 226 18.76 21.49 -12.73
N LEU A 227 19.14 21.26 -14.01
CA LEU A 227 20.31 20.46 -14.39
C LEU A 227 21.63 21.24 -14.47
N THR A 228 21.65 22.52 -14.09
CA THR A 228 22.82 23.39 -14.26
C THR A 228 24.05 22.86 -13.52
N GLU A 229 23.88 22.35 -12.31
CA GLU A 229 24.97 21.85 -11.46
C GLU A 229 25.16 20.32 -11.55
N TYR A 230 24.39 19.67 -12.41
CA TYR A 230 24.43 18.22 -12.54
C TYR A 230 25.20 17.77 -13.79
N ALA A 231 25.98 16.73 -13.64
CA ALA A 231 26.65 16.04 -14.76
C ALA A 231 25.85 14.78 -15.12
N LEU A 232 25.68 14.49 -16.41
CA LEU A 232 25.13 13.23 -16.88
C LEU A 232 26.11 12.09 -16.53
N SER A 233 25.66 11.15 -15.68
CA SER A 233 26.49 10.01 -15.28
C SER A 233 26.19 8.77 -16.12
N SER A 234 24.93 8.56 -16.52
CA SER A 234 24.55 7.43 -17.38
C SER A 234 23.29 7.73 -18.19
N ALA A 235 23.13 7.01 -19.30
CA ALA A 235 21.92 6.98 -20.09
C ALA A 235 21.66 5.56 -20.57
N ALA A 236 20.43 5.07 -20.35
CA ALA A 236 20.01 3.73 -20.74
C ALA A 236 18.66 3.78 -21.47
N TYR A 237 18.50 2.93 -22.48
CA TYR A 237 17.23 2.76 -23.16
C TYR A 237 16.55 1.50 -22.67
N ARG A 238 15.23 1.58 -22.46
CA ARG A 238 14.41 0.42 -22.11
C ARG A 238 13.12 0.42 -22.91
N LEU A 239 12.62 -0.76 -23.19
CA LEU A 239 11.30 -0.95 -23.78
C LEU A 239 10.29 -0.99 -22.63
N ALA A 240 9.23 -0.21 -22.75
CA ALA A 240 8.08 -0.27 -21.86
C ALA A 240 6.92 -0.90 -22.61
N GLU A 241 6.65 -2.16 -22.30
CA GLU A 241 5.49 -2.87 -22.84
C GLU A 241 4.21 -2.30 -22.23
N GLN A 242 3.25 -1.94 -23.08
CA GLN A 242 1.94 -1.46 -22.66
C GLN A 242 0.87 -2.38 -23.19
N GLU A 243 0.10 -3.01 -22.30
CA GLU A 243 -0.98 -3.90 -22.71
C GLU A 243 -2.00 -3.16 -23.59
N GLY A 244 -2.14 -3.63 -24.85
CA GLY A 244 -3.06 -3.04 -25.83
C GLY A 244 -2.62 -1.74 -26.50
N LYS A 245 -1.40 -1.25 -26.28
CA LYS A 245 -0.81 -0.07 -26.93
C LYS A 245 0.53 -0.42 -27.60
N GLU A 246 1.03 0.50 -28.43
CA GLU A 246 2.38 0.35 -28.98
C GLU A 246 3.43 0.48 -27.88
N ASP A 247 4.44 -0.38 -27.95
CA ASP A 247 5.58 -0.36 -27.04
C ASP A 247 6.32 0.99 -27.10
N GLN A 248 6.58 1.56 -25.96
CA GLN A 248 7.35 2.81 -25.84
C GLN A 248 8.83 2.51 -25.65
N VAL A 249 9.69 3.23 -26.36
CA VAL A 249 11.13 3.24 -26.06
C VAL A 249 11.40 4.40 -25.13
N LEU A 250 11.76 4.09 -23.90
CA LEU A 250 12.11 5.08 -22.87
C LEU A 250 13.62 5.24 -22.79
N CYS A 251 14.10 6.47 -22.62
CA CYS A 251 15.48 6.78 -22.27
C CYS A 251 15.53 7.27 -20.81
N VAL A 252 16.27 6.57 -19.97
CA VAL A 252 16.53 6.92 -18.58
C VAL A 252 17.86 7.62 -18.51
N LEU A 253 17.86 8.91 -18.15
CA LEU A 253 19.06 9.72 -17.99
C LEU A 253 19.28 9.96 -16.49
N SER A 254 20.45 9.54 -16.00
CA SER A 254 20.83 9.72 -14.60
C SER A 254 21.91 10.80 -14.48
N TYR A 255 21.68 11.72 -13.56
CA TYR A 255 22.52 12.87 -13.30
C TYR A 255 23.01 12.85 -11.86
N VAL A 256 24.23 13.30 -11.63
CA VAL A 256 24.81 13.45 -10.29
C VAL A 256 25.40 14.83 -10.14
N ARG A 257 25.40 15.39 -8.94
CA ARG A 257 26.14 16.63 -8.64
C ARG A 257 27.59 16.28 -8.37
N PRO A 258 28.54 16.79 -9.13
CA PRO A 258 29.97 16.47 -8.96
C PRO A 258 30.47 16.81 -7.54
N GLY A 259 31.05 15.84 -6.86
CA GLY A 259 31.52 15.94 -5.47
C GLY A 259 30.46 15.59 -4.40
N GLU A 260 29.23 15.33 -4.82
CA GLU A 260 28.09 14.95 -3.97
C GLU A 260 27.32 13.76 -4.57
N GLU A 261 28.03 12.87 -5.29
CA GLU A 261 27.43 11.81 -6.10
C GLU A 261 26.56 10.85 -5.28
N ASP A 262 26.93 10.61 -4.02
CA ASP A 262 26.19 9.73 -3.10
C ASP A 262 25.01 10.42 -2.43
N SER A 263 24.94 11.76 -2.46
CA SER A 263 23.95 12.54 -1.73
C SER A 263 23.00 13.35 -2.63
N CYS A 264 23.41 13.66 -3.88
CA CYS A 264 22.60 14.44 -4.80
C CYS A 264 22.55 13.78 -6.17
N SER A 265 21.41 13.23 -6.52
CA SER A 265 21.19 12.64 -7.85
C SER A 265 19.81 13.01 -8.41
N ARG A 266 19.70 12.95 -9.73
CA ARG A 266 18.44 13.17 -10.44
C ARG A 266 18.32 12.20 -11.60
N THR A 267 17.19 11.55 -11.73
CA THR A 267 16.89 10.65 -12.84
C THR A 267 15.68 11.21 -13.59
N ILE A 268 15.82 11.33 -14.91
CA ILE A 268 14.73 11.78 -15.79
C ILE A 268 14.48 10.71 -16.84
N THR A 269 13.26 10.20 -16.89
CA THR A 269 12.80 9.25 -17.90
C THR A 269 12.02 9.99 -18.95
N VAL A 270 12.39 9.82 -20.21
CA VAL A 270 11.74 10.45 -21.36
C VAL A 270 11.32 9.40 -22.39
N ASP A 271 10.23 9.64 -23.10
CA ASP A 271 9.95 8.92 -24.34
C ASP A 271 11.03 9.27 -25.36
N ALA A 272 11.78 8.27 -25.80
CA ALA A 272 12.96 8.48 -26.61
C ALA A 272 12.65 8.92 -28.06
N ARG A 273 11.44 8.75 -28.55
CA ARG A 273 11.00 9.20 -29.88
C ARG A 273 10.51 10.64 -29.85
N THR A 274 9.69 10.97 -28.87
CA THR A 274 9.07 12.30 -28.76
C THR A 274 9.88 13.29 -27.95
N GLY A 275 10.65 12.81 -26.97
CA GLY A 275 11.35 13.61 -25.96
C GLY A 275 10.45 14.04 -24.82
N ALA A 276 9.19 13.55 -24.78
CA ALA A 276 8.27 13.86 -23.70
C ALA A 276 8.74 13.26 -22.38
N VAL A 277 8.81 14.09 -21.33
CA VAL A 277 9.19 13.63 -19.98
C VAL A 277 8.06 12.79 -19.42
N GLN A 278 8.40 11.62 -18.90
CA GLN A 278 7.47 10.66 -18.28
C GLN A 278 7.60 10.67 -16.76
N GLU A 279 8.82 10.82 -16.27
CA GLU A 279 9.14 10.75 -14.86
C GLU A 279 10.32 11.63 -14.53
N VAL A 280 10.29 12.27 -13.37
CA VAL A 280 11.44 12.93 -12.74
C VAL A 280 11.53 12.41 -11.32
N PHE A 281 12.70 11.95 -10.94
CA PHE A 281 13.01 11.55 -9.58
C PHE A 281 14.30 12.18 -9.13
N SER A 282 14.29 12.85 -7.97
CA SER A 282 15.50 13.42 -7.38
C SER A 282 15.73 12.83 -6.00
N TYR A 283 17.00 12.71 -5.66
CA TYR A 283 17.46 12.44 -4.32
C TYR A 283 18.36 13.61 -3.89
N ALA A 284 18.05 14.19 -2.73
CA ALA A 284 18.84 15.25 -2.12
C ALA A 284 18.76 15.09 -0.59
N PRO A 285 19.76 15.59 0.16
CA PRO A 285 19.71 15.63 1.60
C PRO A 285 18.46 16.36 2.08
N GLY A 286 17.93 15.95 3.23
CA GLY A 286 16.86 16.68 3.89
C GLY A 286 17.33 18.05 4.37
N MET A 287 16.39 18.90 4.74
CA MET A 287 16.66 20.22 5.31
C MET A 287 17.29 20.09 6.71
N GLU A 288 18.29 20.90 7.01
CA GLU A 288 18.90 20.97 8.33
C GLU A 288 18.01 21.72 9.34
N GLU A 289 18.24 21.51 10.64
CA GLU A 289 17.48 22.21 11.68
C GLU A 289 17.74 23.71 11.62
N GLY A 290 16.65 24.49 11.48
CA GLY A 290 16.72 25.94 11.35
C GLY A 290 16.89 26.45 9.91
N GLU A 291 17.03 25.58 8.93
CA GLU A 291 16.97 25.95 7.53
C GLU A 291 15.54 26.31 7.13
N THR A 292 15.40 27.36 6.34
CA THR A 292 14.10 27.83 5.85
C THR A 292 14.03 27.69 4.35
N PRO A 293 12.88 27.24 3.78
CA PRO A 293 12.68 27.18 2.35
C PRO A 293 12.85 28.56 1.71
N ALA A 294 13.47 28.62 0.52
CA ALA A 294 13.55 29.86 -0.24
C ALA A 294 12.21 30.25 -0.92
N LEU A 295 11.35 29.26 -1.16
CA LEU A 295 10.01 29.43 -1.72
C LEU A 295 8.95 29.10 -0.68
N THR A 296 7.85 29.83 -0.73
CA THR A 296 6.61 29.44 -0.04
C THR A 296 5.87 28.36 -0.84
N GLN A 297 4.98 27.61 -0.19
CA GLN A 297 4.12 26.63 -0.85
C GLN A 297 3.31 27.24 -2.01
N ALA A 298 2.80 28.45 -1.84
CA ALA A 298 2.04 29.15 -2.89
C ALA A 298 2.92 29.49 -4.12
N GLU A 299 4.16 29.93 -3.91
CA GLU A 299 5.10 30.19 -5.01
C GLU A 299 5.51 28.90 -5.72
N ALA A 300 5.71 27.81 -4.97
CA ALA A 300 5.98 26.48 -5.50
C ALA A 300 4.78 25.96 -6.32
N GLN A 301 3.55 26.18 -5.86
CA GLN A 301 2.34 25.83 -6.60
C GLN A 301 2.27 26.52 -7.97
N VAL A 302 2.56 27.82 -8.04
CA VAL A 302 2.59 28.56 -9.31
C VAL A 302 3.62 27.96 -10.28
N LYS A 303 4.77 27.53 -9.77
CA LYS A 303 5.79 26.85 -10.59
C LYS A 303 5.30 25.48 -11.07
N ALA A 304 4.65 24.70 -10.21
CA ALA A 304 4.02 23.43 -10.55
C ALA A 304 2.97 23.58 -11.65
N GLU A 305 2.08 24.56 -11.53
CA GLU A 305 1.05 24.86 -12.53
C GLU A 305 1.63 25.31 -13.86
N THR A 306 2.66 26.13 -13.83
CA THR A 306 3.38 26.56 -15.03
C THR A 306 4.00 25.38 -15.76
N PHE A 307 4.69 24.51 -15.02
CA PHE A 307 5.30 23.30 -15.56
C PHE A 307 4.24 22.34 -16.13
N LEU A 308 3.21 22.01 -15.35
CA LEU A 308 2.18 21.06 -15.77
C LEU A 308 1.36 21.59 -16.94
N SER A 309 1.07 22.90 -17.02
CA SER A 309 0.35 23.48 -18.17
C SER A 309 1.14 23.32 -19.48
N ALA A 310 2.44 23.42 -19.43
CA ALA A 310 3.31 23.17 -20.58
C ALA A 310 3.40 21.66 -20.92
N LEU A 311 3.53 20.80 -19.90
CA LEU A 311 3.63 19.36 -20.06
C LEU A 311 2.33 18.72 -20.59
N CYS A 312 1.20 19.10 -20.00
CA CYS A 312 -0.10 18.50 -20.29
C CYS A 312 -0.76 19.06 -21.54
N GLY A 313 -0.39 20.26 -21.98
CA GLY A 313 -0.98 20.92 -23.13
C GLY A 313 -2.50 21.08 -22.97
N GLY A 314 -3.26 20.54 -23.94
CA GLY A 314 -4.73 20.63 -23.93
C GLY A 314 -5.42 19.97 -22.73
N ARG A 315 -4.78 18.97 -22.11
CA ARG A 315 -5.32 18.28 -20.93
C ARG A 315 -5.37 19.16 -19.68
N TRP A 316 -4.51 20.19 -19.61
CA TRP A 316 -4.42 21.07 -18.45
C TRP A 316 -5.77 21.67 -18.03
N SER A 317 -6.61 22.05 -18.99
CA SER A 317 -7.93 22.62 -18.70
C SER A 317 -8.93 21.65 -18.04
N ALA A 318 -8.65 20.35 -18.09
CA ALA A 318 -9.46 19.32 -17.47
C ALA A 318 -8.87 18.86 -16.12
N LEU A 319 -7.79 19.47 -15.65
CA LEU A 319 -7.16 19.13 -14.37
C LEU A 319 -7.58 20.15 -13.28
N THR A 320 -7.62 19.67 -12.05
CA THR A 320 -7.84 20.49 -10.85
C THR A 320 -6.87 20.08 -9.76
N LEU A 321 -6.46 21.04 -8.93
CA LEU A 321 -5.68 20.71 -7.72
C LEU A 321 -6.54 19.84 -6.80
N TYR A 322 -6.00 18.71 -6.42
CA TYR A 322 -6.65 17.73 -5.56
C TYR A 322 -6.03 17.69 -4.16
N ASP A 323 -4.70 17.76 -4.09
CA ASP A 323 -3.95 17.77 -2.85
C ASP A 323 -2.69 18.64 -3.00
N GLY A 324 -2.32 19.31 -1.91
CA GLY A 324 -1.09 20.11 -1.83
C GLY A 324 -0.46 19.99 -0.46
N ARG A 325 0.75 19.40 -0.38
CA ARG A 325 1.45 19.11 0.88
C ARG A 325 2.70 19.95 1.03
N ASP A 326 2.86 20.50 2.24
CA ASP A 326 4.11 21.08 2.70
C ASP A 326 4.98 19.98 3.32
N ASN A 327 5.88 19.42 2.53
CA ASN A 327 6.81 18.40 2.98
C ASN A 327 8.03 18.99 3.70
N THR A 328 8.18 20.31 3.74
CA THR A 328 9.29 20.98 4.44
C THR A 328 9.14 20.87 5.96
N GLU A 329 7.93 20.71 6.48
CA GLU A 329 7.67 20.42 7.89
C GLU A 329 8.34 19.10 8.32
N ASP A 330 8.40 18.11 7.44
CA ASP A 330 9.10 16.83 7.62
C ASP A 330 10.58 16.91 7.23
N ARG A 331 11.14 18.11 7.12
CA ARG A 331 12.52 18.38 6.67
C ARG A 331 12.84 17.88 5.26
N ARG A 332 11.83 17.69 4.42
CA ARG A 332 12.04 17.36 3.02
C ARG A 332 12.16 18.65 2.21
N PRO A 333 13.10 18.72 1.24
CA PRO A 333 13.37 19.97 0.55
C PRO A 333 12.37 20.25 -0.59
N TYR A 334 11.09 19.91 -0.45
CA TYR A 334 10.12 20.08 -1.53
C TYR A 334 8.69 20.19 -1.04
N TYR A 335 7.85 20.82 -1.87
CA TYR A 335 6.38 20.84 -1.76
C TYR A 335 5.79 19.89 -2.81
N THR A 336 4.75 19.15 -2.47
CA THR A 336 4.08 18.21 -3.39
C THR A 336 2.68 18.69 -3.73
N PHE A 337 2.32 18.61 -5.02
CA PHE A 337 1.00 18.95 -5.54
C PHE A 337 0.48 17.83 -6.43
N THR A 338 -0.76 17.42 -6.20
CA THR A 338 -1.45 16.42 -7.01
C THR A 338 -2.61 17.08 -7.75
N TYR A 339 -2.58 17.01 -9.07
CA TYR A 339 -3.63 17.46 -9.96
C TYR A 339 -4.31 16.26 -10.58
N VAL A 340 -5.65 16.25 -10.57
CA VAL A 340 -6.45 15.13 -11.09
C VAL A 340 -7.40 15.60 -12.17
N GLN A 341 -7.77 14.69 -13.05
CA GLN A 341 -8.80 14.96 -14.04
C GLN A 341 -10.14 15.27 -13.35
N GLN A 342 -10.86 16.26 -13.85
CA GLN A 342 -12.23 16.52 -13.45
C GLN A 342 -13.18 16.42 -14.63
N VAL A 343 -14.35 15.83 -14.41
CA VAL A 343 -15.40 15.70 -15.40
C VAL A 343 -16.69 16.27 -14.82
N GLY A 344 -17.16 17.36 -15.39
CA GLY A 344 -18.33 18.08 -14.86
C GLY A 344 -18.13 18.62 -13.44
N GLY A 345 -16.89 18.94 -13.05
CA GLY A 345 -16.55 19.42 -11.71
C GLY A 345 -16.32 18.31 -10.67
N ILE A 346 -16.42 17.03 -11.07
CA ILE A 346 -16.22 15.88 -10.19
C ILE A 346 -14.84 15.28 -10.49
N PRO A 347 -13.97 15.07 -9.47
CA PRO A 347 -12.63 14.56 -9.67
C PRO A 347 -12.61 13.07 -10.03
N PHE A 348 -11.57 12.70 -10.80
CA PHE A 348 -11.19 11.33 -11.12
C PHE A 348 -9.71 11.12 -10.77
N PRO A 349 -9.40 10.70 -9.53
CA PRO A 349 -8.03 10.64 -9.03
C PRO A 349 -7.11 9.61 -9.67
N GLU A 350 -7.66 8.65 -10.43
CA GLU A 350 -6.84 7.69 -11.17
C GLU A 350 -6.09 8.35 -12.33
N ASN A 351 -6.67 9.38 -12.95
CA ASN A 351 -5.95 10.23 -13.89
C ASN A 351 -5.36 11.42 -13.14
N ARG A 352 -4.08 11.35 -12.84
CA ARG A 352 -3.38 12.31 -11.99
C ARG A 352 -1.99 12.66 -12.49
N TYR A 353 -1.54 13.83 -12.07
CA TYR A 353 -0.17 14.30 -12.15
C TYR A 353 0.26 14.70 -10.74
N THR A 354 1.31 14.06 -10.22
CA THR A 354 1.91 14.42 -8.94
C THR A 354 3.26 15.06 -9.22
N VAL A 355 3.43 16.30 -8.82
CA VAL A 355 4.65 17.06 -9.00
C VAL A 355 5.15 17.57 -7.67
N ALA A 356 6.43 17.36 -7.38
CA ALA A 356 7.12 17.98 -6.25
C ALA A 356 8.06 19.07 -6.78
N ILE A 357 8.05 20.21 -6.12
CA ILE A 357 8.87 21.37 -6.45
C ILE A 357 9.90 21.59 -5.35
N ASP A 358 11.17 21.67 -5.73
CA ASP A 358 12.26 22.00 -4.82
C ASP A 358 12.02 23.33 -4.14
N SER A 359 12.08 23.36 -2.81
CA SER A 359 11.79 24.55 -2.00
C SER A 359 12.91 25.59 -2.05
N GLY A 360 14.10 25.22 -2.54
CA GLY A 360 15.26 26.10 -2.66
C GLY A 360 15.30 26.84 -4.02
N ASP A 361 15.30 26.09 -5.13
CA ASP A 361 15.48 26.66 -6.47
C ASP A 361 14.18 26.68 -7.32
N GLY A 362 13.16 25.94 -6.90
CA GLY A 362 11.88 25.84 -7.60
C GLY A 362 11.92 24.97 -8.83
N SER A 363 12.94 24.12 -8.97
CA SER A 363 12.99 23.10 -10.02
C SER A 363 12.03 21.95 -9.72
N VAL A 364 11.71 21.15 -10.74
CA VAL A 364 10.93 19.92 -10.54
C VAL A 364 11.82 18.91 -9.83
N TYR A 365 11.45 18.59 -8.57
CA TYR A 365 12.11 17.60 -7.74
C TYR A 365 11.65 16.19 -8.09
N ARG A 366 10.33 16.03 -8.29
CA ARG A 366 9.71 14.77 -8.67
C ARG A 366 8.53 15.03 -9.60
N LEU A 367 8.37 14.19 -10.59
CA LEU A 367 7.17 14.10 -11.42
C LEU A 367 6.80 12.62 -11.54
N ASP A 368 5.56 12.32 -11.26
CA ASP A 368 4.91 11.03 -11.53
C ASP A 368 3.52 11.32 -12.09
N TYR A 369 3.12 10.62 -13.14
CA TYR A 369 1.76 10.76 -13.63
C TYR A 369 1.20 9.47 -14.20
N GLN A 370 -0.10 9.35 -14.07
CA GLN A 370 -0.91 8.31 -14.69
C GLN A 370 -2.08 8.99 -15.39
N TYR A 371 -2.24 8.77 -16.69
CA TYR A 371 -3.33 9.35 -17.45
C TYR A 371 -3.79 8.40 -18.56
N ASP A 372 -5.04 7.99 -18.48
CA ASP A 372 -5.69 7.15 -19.47
C ASP A 372 -6.78 7.95 -20.19
N GLU A 373 -6.69 8.05 -21.52
CA GLU A 373 -7.64 8.79 -22.35
C GLU A 373 -8.90 7.95 -22.70
N ASP A 374 -8.79 6.63 -22.58
CA ASP A 374 -9.84 5.70 -23.01
C ASP A 374 -10.91 5.45 -21.94
N VAL A 375 -11.01 6.33 -20.92
CA VAL A 375 -11.99 6.20 -19.84
C VAL A 375 -13.32 6.79 -20.23
N THR A 376 -14.39 6.00 -20.08
CA THR A 376 -15.77 6.45 -20.23
C THR A 376 -16.40 6.76 -18.87
N PHE A 377 -17.03 7.92 -18.74
CA PHE A 377 -17.58 8.39 -17.48
C PHE A 377 -19.11 8.24 -17.44
N ALA A 378 -19.61 7.68 -16.34
CA ALA A 378 -21.04 7.59 -16.10
C ALA A 378 -21.67 8.99 -15.96
N SER A 379 -22.95 9.10 -16.33
CA SER A 379 -23.69 10.36 -16.18
C SER A 379 -23.83 10.75 -14.72
N SER A 380 -23.61 12.01 -14.40
CA SER A 380 -23.88 12.59 -13.07
C SER A 380 -25.37 12.89 -12.81
N ALA A 381 -26.26 12.62 -13.78
CA ALA A 381 -27.68 12.83 -13.62
C ALA A 381 -28.30 11.80 -12.65
N GLY A 382 -29.05 12.29 -11.64
CA GLY A 382 -29.76 11.41 -10.69
C GLY A 382 -28.93 10.92 -9.52
N ILE A 383 -27.78 11.53 -9.24
CA ILE A 383 -26.97 11.22 -8.05
C ILE A 383 -27.78 11.54 -6.78
N VAL A 384 -27.76 10.63 -5.81
CA VAL A 384 -28.31 10.91 -4.47
C VAL A 384 -27.45 11.98 -3.78
N GLY A 385 -28.08 12.84 -2.97
CA GLY A 385 -27.33 13.81 -2.20
C GLY A 385 -26.49 13.15 -1.11
N GLU A 386 -25.44 13.84 -0.66
CA GLU A 386 -24.50 13.37 0.38
C GLU A 386 -25.22 12.90 1.66
N THR A 387 -26.21 13.67 2.14
CA THR A 387 -27.00 13.29 3.31
C THR A 387 -27.72 11.94 3.15
N ALA A 388 -28.19 11.64 1.94
CA ALA A 388 -28.82 10.36 1.66
C ALA A 388 -27.79 9.23 1.53
N ALA A 389 -26.59 9.53 1.05
CA ALA A 389 -25.48 8.59 1.00
C ALA A 389 -24.96 8.22 2.40
N LEU A 390 -24.87 9.21 3.31
CA LEU A 390 -24.49 8.98 4.71
C LEU A 390 -25.54 8.17 5.48
N ALA A 391 -26.81 8.21 5.07
CA ALA A 391 -27.90 7.49 5.72
C ALA A 391 -28.03 6.02 5.26
N ALA A 392 -27.38 5.65 4.14
CA ALA A 392 -27.44 4.31 3.56
C ALA A 392 -26.41 3.36 4.17
#